data_2e14d74b88baf090f4a3c1484c81f549
#
_entry.id   2e14d74b88baf090f4a3c1484c81f549
#
_cell.length_a   1.000
_cell.length_b   1.000
_cell.length_c   1.000
_cell.angle_alpha   90.00
_cell.angle_beta   90.00
_cell.angle_gamma   90.00
#
_symmetry.space_group_name_H-M   'P 1'
#
loop_
_entity.id
_entity.type
_entity.pdbx_description
1 polymer ?
#
loop_
_entity_poly.entity_id
_entity_poly.type
_entity_poly.pdbx_seq_one_letter_code
_entity_poly.pdbx_strand_id
1 'polypeptide(L)'
;SKGEYYCMRTELDKIIAKIKPLCKTAMEEAKKHQSRLAKPPGSLGKLEDISVQFAGITGKLHNNIKKKHLLVFAADNGVVAEGVSSAPQSVTLKQTINLTKEITGASVLAAHIGCEITVCDVGINADVDDSSIVNRKIAYGTDNIAKGPAMTKEEALKAIIIGAELAKNIDADIIGVGEMGIGNTTTASAVLSVLLDVDAEKVTGRGAGITDNAFQKKKDVIKQTIKINN
;
A
#
# COMPACT_ATOMS: atom_id res chain seq x y z
N SER A 1 24.12 9.74 1.86
CA SER A 1 24.82 11.06 1.96
C SER A 1 23.89 12.20 1.57
N LYS A 2 24.19 13.45 1.99
CA LYS A 2 23.34 14.61 1.60
C LYS A 2 23.13 14.69 0.08
N GLY A 3 24.13 14.36 -0.72
CA GLY A 3 24.04 14.35 -2.18
C GLY A 3 23.04 13.32 -2.72
N GLU A 4 23.01 12.11 -2.20
CA GLU A 4 22.07 11.07 -2.58
C GLU A 4 20.63 11.44 -2.21
N TYR A 5 20.42 12.03 -1.04
CA TYR A 5 19.11 12.54 -0.64
C TYR A 5 18.56 13.56 -1.64
N TYR A 6 19.37 14.57 -2.01
CA TYR A 6 18.94 15.57 -2.99
C TYR A 6 18.68 14.98 -4.37
N CYS A 7 19.46 14.00 -4.80
CA CYS A 7 19.23 13.29 -6.06
C CYS A 7 17.88 12.56 -6.06
N MET A 8 17.61 11.76 -5.03
CA MET A 8 16.33 11.04 -4.86
C MET A 8 15.15 12.00 -4.73
N ARG A 9 15.30 13.11 -4.00
CA ARG A 9 14.25 14.12 -3.89
C ARG A 9 13.92 14.74 -5.25
N THR A 10 14.94 15.09 -6.02
CA THR A 10 14.76 15.62 -7.38
C THR A 10 14.06 14.61 -8.29
N GLU A 11 14.37 13.32 -8.16
CA GLU A 11 13.71 12.27 -8.91
C GLU A 11 12.22 12.15 -8.55
N LEU A 12 11.90 12.15 -7.26
CA LEU A 12 10.51 12.16 -6.78
C LEU A 12 9.76 13.39 -7.31
N ASP A 13 10.35 14.58 -7.26
CA ASP A 13 9.73 15.80 -7.76
C ASP A 13 9.45 15.72 -9.28
N LYS A 14 10.35 15.09 -10.06
CA LYS A 14 10.13 14.81 -11.48
C LYS A 14 8.98 13.83 -11.71
N ILE A 15 8.80 12.84 -10.85
CA ILE A 15 7.67 11.91 -10.92
C ILE A 15 6.37 12.64 -10.61
N ILE A 16 6.33 13.42 -9.54
CA ILE A 16 5.16 14.21 -9.13
C ILE A 16 4.75 15.21 -10.24
N ALA A 17 5.72 15.88 -10.86
CA ALA A 17 5.45 16.85 -11.93
C ALA A 17 4.78 16.22 -13.18
N LYS A 18 4.84 14.90 -13.35
CA LYS A 18 4.18 14.18 -14.45
C LYS A 18 2.72 13.82 -14.14
N ILE A 19 2.28 13.95 -12.89
CA ILE A 19 0.89 13.68 -12.49
C ILE A 19 0.01 14.77 -13.07
N LYS A 20 -0.93 14.37 -13.93
CA LYS A 20 -1.87 15.28 -14.58
C LYS A 20 -3.20 15.30 -13.80
N PRO A 21 -3.91 16.45 -13.77
CA PRO A 21 -5.26 16.49 -13.24
C PRO A 21 -6.23 15.67 -14.11
N LEU A 22 -7.34 15.26 -13.51
CA LEU A 22 -8.39 14.54 -14.23
C LEU A 22 -8.97 15.37 -15.39
N CYS A 23 -9.24 14.72 -16.50
CA CYS A 23 -9.89 15.32 -17.66
C CYS A 23 -11.37 15.60 -17.37
N LYS A 24 -11.70 16.85 -17.00
CA LYS A 24 -13.08 17.25 -16.65
C LYS A 24 -14.06 17.04 -17.81
N THR A 25 -13.65 17.29 -19.04
CA THR A 25 -14.49 17.08 -20.24
C THR A 25 -14.90 15.61 -20.35
N ALA A 26 -13.97 14.67 -20.24
CA ALA A 26 -14.29 13.24 -20.29
C ALA A 26 -15.20 12.80 -19.14
N MET A 27 -15.04 13.38 -17.95
CA MET A 27 -15.93 13.12 -16.81
C MET A 27 -17.36 13.60 -17.07
N GLU A 28 -17.54 14.79 -17.64
CA GLU A 28 -18.86 15.32 -18.01
C GLU A 28 -19.52 14.51 -19.12
N GLU A 29 -18.75 14.08 -20.12
CA GLU A 29 -19.23 13.16 -21.17
C GLU A 29 -19.67 11.82 -20.57
N ALA A 30 -18.92 11.25 -19.62
CA ALA A 30 -19.29 10.02 -18.95
C ALA A 30 -20.59 10.17 -18.14
N LYS A 31 -20.79 11.26 -17.42
CA LYS A 31 -22.05 11.57 -16.71
C LYS A 31 -23.22 11.67 -17.68
N LYS A 32 -23.06 12.42 -18.79
CA LYS A 32 -24.09 12.54 -19.83
C LYS A 32 -24.40 11.20 -20.48
N HIS A 33 -23.39 10.37 -20.72
CA HIS A 33 -23.61 9.04 -21.26
C HIS A 33 -24.44 8.18 -20.30
N GLN A 34 -24.07 8.14 -19.02
CA GLN A 34 -24.82 7.37 -18.01
C GLN A 34 -26.27 7.80 -17.88
N SER A 35 -26.58 9.10 -17.98
CA SER A 35 -27.96 9.62 -17.91
C SER A 35 -28.85 9.18 -19.06
N ARG A 36 -28.25 8.69 -20.17
CA ARG A 36 -28.96 8.23 -21.37
C ARG A 36 -29.12 6.71 -21.43
N LEU A 37 -28.48 5.99 -20.51
CA LEU A 37 -28.59 4.53 -20.46
C LEU A 37 -29.97 4.10 -19.97
N ALA A 38 -30.45 2.99 -20.50
CA ALA A 38 -31.74 2.38 -20.11
C ALA A 38 -31.63 1.72 -18.71
N LYS A 39 -31.44 2.53 -17.69
CA LYS A 39 -31.36 2.11 -16.29
C LYS A 39 -31.92 3.21 -15.39
N PRO A 40 -32.45 2.86 -14.18
CA PRO A 40 -32.81 3.89 -13.21
C PRO A 40 -31.57 4.71 -12.81
N PRO A 41 -31.69 6.04 -12.64
CA PRO A 41 -30.59 6.87 -12.17
C PRO A 41 -30.00 6.36 -10.85
N GLY A 42 -28.67 6.25 -10.77
CA GLY A 42 -27.97 5.79 -9.57
C GLY A 42 -28.05 4.29 -9.27
N SER A 43 -28.70 3.48 -10.13
CA SER A 43 -28.93 2.06 -9.87
C SER A 43 -27.66 1.21 -9.72
N LEU A 44 -26.53 1.65 -10.29
CA LEU A 44 -25.24 0.97 -10.17
C LEU A 44 -24.39 1.51 -9.02
N GLY A 45 -24.91 2.50 -8.27
CA GLY A 45 -24.22 3.04 -7.08
C GLY A 45 -22.83 3.56 -7.40
N LYS A 46 -21.85 3.18 -6.58
CA LYS A 46 -20.45 3.61 -6.73
C LYS A 46 -19.79 3.24 -8.06
N LEU A 47 -20.29 2.24 -8.77
CA LEU A 47 -19.77 1.91 -10.11
C LEU A 47 -19.95 3.06 -11.10
N GLU A 48 -21.00 3.85 -10.93
CA GLU A 48 -21.23 5.04 -11.76
C GLU A 48 -20.15 6.10 -11.50
N ASP A 49 -19.85 6.37 -10.22
CA ASP A 49 -18.80 7.31 -9.84
C ASP A 49 -17.41 6.83 -10.29
N ILE A 50 -17.11 5.55 -10.11
CA ILE A 50 -15.86 4.93 -10.56
C ILE A 50 -15.71 5.08 -12.07
N SER A 51 -16.75 4.84 -12.85
CA SER A 51 -16.68 4.98 -14.33
C SER A 51 -16.41 6.41 -14.75
N VAL A 52 -17.01 7.40 -14.09
CA VAL A 52 -16.75 8.83 -14.33
C VAL A 52 -15.31 9.19 -13.97
N GLN A 53 -14.84 8.75 -12.83
CA GLN A 53 -13.45 9.00 -12.41
C GLN A 53 -12.46 8.35 -13.38
N PHE A 54 -12.74 7.12 -13.82
CA PHE A 54 -11.90 6.40 -14.76
C PHE A 54 -11.84 7.10 -16.13
N ALA A 55 -12.96 7.63 -16.60
CA ALA A 55 -12.98 8.48 -17.78
C ALA A 55 -12.09 9.73 -17.61
N GLY A 56 -12.12 10.35 -16.41
CA GLY A 56 -11.25 11.48 -16.06
C GLY A 56 -9.77 11.13 -16.07
N ILE A 57 -9.40 9.94 -15.60
CA ILE A 57 -8.00 9.46 -15.56
C ILE A 57 -7.48 9.20 -16.98
N THR A 58 -8.25 8.54 -17.81
CA THR A 58 -7.82 8.11 -19.15
C THR A 58 -8.06 9.15 -20.25
N GLY A 59 -8.92 10.14 -20.00
CA GLY A 59 -9.41 11.07 -21.01
C GLY A 59 -10.35 10.43 -22.03
N LYS A 60 -10.92 9.25 -21.76
CA LYS A 60 -11.76 8.47 -22.67
C LYS A 60 -13.09 8.13 -22.04
N LEU A 61 -14.19 8.26 -22.81
CA LEU A 61 -15.52 7.85 -22.37
C LEU A 61 -15.63 6.33 -22.15
N HIS A 62 -15.17 5.56 -23.13
CA HIS A 62 -15.22 4.11 -23.08
C HIS A 62 -13.86 3.53 -22.70
N ASN A 63 -13.83 2.79 -21.62
CA ASN A 63 -12.65 2.14 -21.07
C ASN A 63 -12.84 0.63 -21.01
N ASN A 64 -11.76 -0.10 -21.20
CA ASN A 64 -11.75 -1.55 -21.10
C ASN A 64 -10.58 -1.97 -20.20
N ILE A 65 -10.87 -2.72 -19.14
CA ILE A 65 -9.88 -3.22 -18.19
C ILE A 65 -9.66 -4.69 -18.54
N LYS A 66 -8.60 -4.98 -19.27
CA LYS A 66 -8.19 -6.34 -19.65
C LYS A 66 -7.07 -6.85 -18.76
N LYS A 67 -6.02 -6.04 -18.62
CA LYS A 67 -4.82 -6.37 -17.85
C LYS A 67 -4.95 -5.83 -16.43
N LYS A 68 -4.92 -6.74 -15.48
CA LYS A 68 -4.99 -6.42 -14.04
C LYS A 68 -3.70 -6.88 -13.40
N HIS A 69 -3.15 -6.09 -12.49
CA HIS A 69 -1.93 -6.42 -11.78
C HIS A 69 -2.03 -6.05 -10.30
N LEU A 70 -1.58 -6.94 -9.43
CA LEU A 70 -1.45 -6.69 -7.99
C LEU A 70 0.04 -6.59 -7.64
N LEU A 71 0.46 -5.43 -7.13
CA LEU A 71 1.82 -5.18 -6.68
C LEU A 71 1.85 -5.20 -5.15
N VAL A 72 2.56 -6.18 -4.58
CA VAL A 72 2.63 -6.37 -3.13
C VAL A 72 4.05 -6.11 -2.63
N PHE A 73 4.18 -5.22 -1.65
CA PHE A 73 5.44 -4.91 -0.98
C PHE A 73 5.54 -5.64 0.35
N ALA A 74 6.67 -6.28 0.61
CA ALA A 74 6.90 -7.02 1.85
C ALA A 74 8.04 -6.40 2.66
N ALA A 75 7.76 -6.15 3.95
CA ALA A 75 8.74 -5.64 4.90
C ALA A 75 8.36 -5.99 6.34
N ASP A 76 9.33 -6.17 7.18
CA ASP A 76 9.13 -6.37 8.61
C ASP A 76 9.08 -5.04 9.37
N ASN A 77 8.28 -5.01 10.43
CA ASN A 77 8.08 -3.84 11.28
C ASN A 77 8.70 -4.07 12.65
N GLY A 78 9.68 -3.25 13.04
CA GLY A 78 10.38 -3.36 14.32
C GLY A 78 9.47 -3.23 15.54
N VAL A 79 8.30 -2.61 15.39
CA VAL A 79 7.29 -2.46 16.47
C VAL A 79 6.70 -3.79 16.94
N VAL A 80 6.90 -4.89 16.21
CA VAL A 80 6.52 -6.25 16.66
C VAL A 80 7.16 -6.60 18.02
N ALA A 81 8.35 -6.08 18.30
CA ALA A 81 9.03 -6.25 19.59
C ALA A 81 8.19 -5.75 20.78
N GLU A 82 7.22 -4.87 20.57
CA GLU A 82 6.30 -4.39 21.59
C GLU A 82 5.13 -5.37 21.87
N GLY A 83 5.07 -6.53 21.21
CA GLY A 83 4.01 -7.53 21.43
C GLY A 83 2.63 -7.07 20.97
N VAL A 84 2.57 -6.32 19.87
CA VAL A 84 1.34 -5.77 19.26
C VAL A 84 0.72 -6.67 18.20
N SER A 85 1.32 -7.83 17.94
CA SER A 85 0.84 -8.81 16.96
C SER A 85 0.64 -10.19 17.58
N SER A 86 -0.34 -10.93 17.08
CA SER A 86 -0.59 -12.33 17.45
C SER A 86 0.36 -13.33 16.76
N ALA A 87 1.02 -12.90 15.67
CA ALA A 87 1.93 -13.73 14.90
C ALA A 87 3.40 -13.28 15.10
N PRO A 88 4.36 -14.22 15.07
CA PRO A 88 5.78 -13.89 15.10
C PRO A 88 6.23 -13.25 13.78
N GLN A 89 7.29 -12.45 13.82
CA GLN A 89 7.84 -11.75 12.65
C GLN A 89 8.17 -12.68 11.48
N SER A 90 8.63 -13.91 11.76
CA SER A 90 8.95 -14.92 10.72
C SER A 90 7.79 -15.27 9.78
N VAL A 91 6.56 -14.92 10.14
CA VAL A 91 5.39 -15.11 9.27
C VAL A 91 5.44 -14.18 8.06
N THR A 92 6.08 -13.02 8.13
CA THR A 92 6.24 -12.11 7.00
C THR A 92 6.88 -12.82 5.81
N LEU A 93 8.05 -13.43 6.00
CA LEU A 93 8.74 -14.18 4.92
C LEU A 93 7.89 -15.32 4.40
N LYS A 94 7.29 -16.12 5.28
CA LYS A 94 6.47 -17.28 4.88
C LYS A 94 5.28 -16.87 4.04
N GLN A 95 4.56 -15.82 4.43
CA GLN A 95 3.41 -15.34 3.66
C GLN A 95 3.82 -14.63 2.37
N THR A 96 4.98 -13.99 2.34
CA THR A 96 5.54 -13.43 1.11
C THR A 96 5.80 -14.52 0.07
N ILE A 97 6.40 -15.64 0.48
CA ILE A 97 6.60 -16.81 -0.39
C ILE A 97 5.24 -17.45 -0.77
N ASN A 98 4.28 -17.52 0.15
CA ASN A 98 2.95 -18.07 -0.14
C ASN A 98 2.17 -17.23 -1.18
N LEU A 99 2.40 -15.91 -1.23
CA LEU A 99 1.82 -15.04 -2.27
C LEU A 99 2.25 -15.45 -3.68
N THR A 100 3.51 -15.84 -3.88
CA THR A 100 4.02 -16.27 -5.19
C THR A 100 3.56 -17.67 -5.58
N LYS A 101 3.06 -18.47 -4.62
CA LYS A 101 2.57 -19.85 -4.82
C LYS A 101 1.05 -19.94 -4.97
N GLU A 102 0.35 -18.82 -5.06
CA GLU A 102 -1.11 -18.76 -5.18
C GLU A 102 -1.88 -19.50 -4.06
N ILE A 103 -1.37 -19.48 -2.83
CA ILE A 103 -1.99 -20.14 -1.67
C ILE A 103 -2.41 -19.19 -0.55
N THR A 104 -2.36 -17.87 -0.81
CA THR A 104 -2.93 -16.85 0.08
C THR A 104 -4.28 -16.37 -0.45
N GLY A 105 -5.12 -15.80 0.43
CA GLY A 105 -6.40 -15.25 -0.01
C GLY A 105 -6.27 -14.25 -1.16
N ALA A 106 -5.29 -13.34 -1.09
CA ALA A 106 -5.04 -12.36 -2.14
C ALA A 106 -4.61 -13.02 -3.47
N SER A 107 -3.68 -13.98 -3.43
CA SER A 107 -3.18 -14.63 -4.64
C SER A 107 -4.19 -15.56 -5.29
N VAL A 108 -4.98 -16.30 -4.50
CA VAL A 108 -6.07 -17.14 -5.02
C VAL A 108 -7.14 -16.29 -5.71
N LEU A 109 -7.56 -15.18 -5.08
CA LEU A 109 -8.56 -14.28 -5.68
C LEU A 109 -8.01 -13.58 -6.94
N ALA A 110 -6.75 -13.18 -6.93
CA ALA A 110 -6.10 -12.59 -8.09
C ALA A 110 -6.06 -13.57 -9.27
N ALA A 111 -5.63 -14.81 -9.04
CA ALA A 111 -5.62 -15.86 -10.06
C ALA A 111 -7.03 -16.11 -10.63
N HIS A 112 -8.06 -16.13 -9.77
CA HIS A 112 -9.45 -16.35 -10.18
C HIS A 112 -9.95 -15.28 -11.19
N ILE A 113 -9.50 -14.04 -11.05
CA ILE A 113 -9.92 -12.95 -11.96
C ILE A 113 -8.90 -12.64 -13.06
N GLY A 114 -7.88 -13.47 -13.25
CA GLY A 114 -6.79 -13.24 -14.21
C GLY A 114 -6.00 -11.95 -13.91
N CYS A 115 -5.67 -11.74 -12.64
CA CYS A 115 -4.85 -10.64 -12.16
C CYS A 115 -3.44 -11.17 -11.86
N GLU A 116 -2.45 -10.67 -12.55
CA GLU A 116 -1.04 -10.99 -12.28
C GLU A 116 -0.59 -10.43 -10.94
N ILE A 117 0.39 -11.05 -10.30
CA ILE A 117 0.96 -10.58 -9.03
C ILE A 117 2.47 -10.40 -9.17
N THR A 118 2.97 -9.25 -8.74
CA THR A 118 4.38 -9.04 -8.43
C THR A 118 4.55 -8.84 -6.94
N VAL A 119 5.43 -9.63 -6.34
CA VAL A 119 5.79 -9.50 -4.92
C VAL A 119 7.20 -8.92 -4.83
N CYS A 120 7.38 -7.87 -4.06
CA CYS A 120 8.64 -7.17 -3.90
C CYS A 120 9.07 -7.16 -2.43
N ASP A 121 10.26 -7.68 -2.14
CA ASP A 121 10.92 -7.50 -0.86
C ASP A 121 11.57 -6.12 -0.81
N VAL A 122 11.06 -5.25 0.06
CA VAL A 122 11.62 -3.93 0.34
C VAL A 122 12.22 -3.83 1.74
N GLY A 123 12.05 -4.87 2.58
CA GLY A 123 12.57 -4.84 3.94
C GLY A 123 12.21 -6.06 4.80
N ILE A 124 12.19 -7.27 4.27
CA ILE A 124 12.03 -8.48 5.08
C ILE A 124 13.30 -8.68 5.93
N ASN A 125 13.12 -8.95 7.23
CA ASN A 125 14.21 -9.18 8.17
C ASN A 125 14.76 -10.62 8.07
N ALA A 126 15.05 -11.05 6.86
CA ALA A 126 15.69 -12.33 6.52
C ALA A 126 16.21 -12.26 5.10
N ASP A 127 17.14 -13.14 4.75
CA ASP A 127 17.52 -13.36 3.37
C ASP A 127 16.39 -14.07 2.64
N VAL A 128 16.10 -13.61 1.41
CA VAL A 128 15.05 -14.16 0.56
C VAL A 128 15.72 -14.80 -0.64
N ASP A 129 15.77 -16.13 -0.64
CA ASP A 129 16.29 -16.94 -1.75
C ASP A 129 15.12 -17.51 -2.56
N ASP A 130 14.39 -16.62 -3.23
CA ASP A 130 13.28 -16.98 -4.11
C ASP A 130 13.25 -16.02 -5.31
N SER A 131 13.60 -16.52 -6.49
CA SER A 131 13.70 -15.72 -7.71
C SER A 131 12.35 -15.18 -8.22
N SER A 132 11.23 -15.67 -7.70
CA SER A 132 9.89 -15.13 -7.99
C SER A 132 9.58 -13.85 -7.20
N ILE A 133 10.41 -13.49 -6.22
CA ILE A 133 10.27 -12.27 -5.43
C ILE A 133 11.29 -11.24 -5.92
N VAL A 134 10.80 -10.08 -6.31
CA VAL A 134 11.64 -8.96 -6.73
C VAL A 134 12.42 -8.43 -5.52
N ASN A 135 13.74 -8.52 -5.57
CA ASN A 135 14.57 -8.01 -4.48
C ASN A 135 14.88 -6.52 -4.67
N ARG A 136 14.32 -5.70 -3.83
CA ARG A 136 14.57 -4.25 -3.71
C ARG A 136 14.78 -3.86 -2.24
N LYS A 137 15.33 -4.78 -1.45
CA LYS A 137 15.55 -4.62 -0.02
C LYS A 137 16.32 -3.33 0.30
N ILE A 138 15.75 -2.51 1.20
CA ILE A 138 16.33 -1.27 1.70
C ILE A 138 17.11 -1.54 2.99
N ALA A 139 16.49 -2.29 3.90
CA ALA A 139 17.04 -2.69 5.19
C ALA A 139 16.41 -4.03 5.62
N TYR A 140 16.95 -4.66 6.64
CA TYR A 140 16.38 -5.86 7.27
C TYR A 140 15.30 -5.49 8.30
N GLY A 141 14.15 -5.07 7.81
CA GLY A 141 13.06 -4.52 8.62
C GLY A 141 13.23 -3.03 8.92
N THR A 142 12.21 -2.44 9.53
CA THR A 142 12.28 -1.09 10.08
C THR A 142 12.80 -1.13 11.52
N ASP A 143 13.27 0.00 12.02
CA ASP A 143 13.46 0.21 13.45
C ASP A 143 12.11 0.21 14.19
N ASN A 144 12.16 0.15 15.53
CA ASN A 144 10.97 0.18 16.35
C ASN A 144 10.45 1.62 16.51
N ILE A 145 9.35 1.91 15.82
CA ILE A 145 8.71 3.24 15.83
C ILE A 145 8.27 3.70 17.24
N ALA A 146 8.11 2.79 18.18
CA ALA A 146 7.80 3.12 19.57
C ALA A 146 9.02 3.64 20.37
N LYS A 147 10.22 3.58 19.79
CA LYS A 147 11.47 4.02 20.42
C LYS A 147 12.14 5.19 19.69
N GLY A 148 11.66 5.56 18.53
CA GLY A 148 12.20 6.63 17.70
C GLY A 148 11.75 6.46 16.23
N PRO A 149 12.35 7.20 15.29
CA PRO A 149 12.05 7.05 13.87
C PRO A 149 12.27 5.61 13.39
N ALA A 150 11.30 5.07 12.66
CA ALA A 150 11.37 3.70 12.13
C ALA A 150 12.36 3.57 10.96
N MET A 151 12.67 4.66 10.29
CA MET A 151 13.60 4.74 9.16
C MET A 151 14.11 6.16 8.97
N THR A 152 15.19 6.29 8.23
CA THR A 152 15.71 7.58 7.79
C THR A 152 14.85 8.20 6.68
N LYS A 153 15.01 9.50 6.44
CA LYS A 153 14.35 10.17 5.30
C LYS A 153 14.80 9.62 3.96
N GLU A 154 16.06 9.21 3.86
CA GLU A 154 16.66 8.57 2.69
C GLU A 154 15.98 7.22 2.39
N GLU A 155 15.81 6.38 3.40
CA GLU A 155 15.13 5.08 3.27
C GLU A 155 13.66 5.26 2.87
N ALA A 156 12.97 6.22 3.46
CA ALA A 156 11.59 6.54 3.10
C ALA A 156 11.46 7.00 1.63
N LEU A 157 12.35 7.91 1.17
CA LEU A 157 12.38 8.33 -0.23
C LEU A 157 12.69 7.17 -1.18
N LYS A 158 13.65 6.32 -0.82
CA LYS A 158 14.02 5.13 -1.60
C LYS A 158 12.83 4.19 -1.75
N ALA A 159 12.08 3.96 -0.67
CA ALA A 159 10.87 3.13 -0.71
C ALA A 159 9.81 3.69 -1.66
N ILE A 160 9.56 5.01 -1.64
CA ILE A 160 8.60 5.67 -2.53
C ILE A 160 9.04 5.54 -3.99
N ILE A 161 10.33 5.77 -4.29
CA ILE A 161 10.88 5.66 -5.65
C ILE A 161 10.78 4.23 -6.17
N ILE A 162 11.12 3.23 -5.35
CA ILE A 162 10.98 1.80 -5.72
C ILE A 162 9.53 1.50 -6.12
N GLY A 163 8.55 1.97 -5.34
CA GLY A 163 7.14 1.79 -5.66
C GLY A 163 6.76 2.42 -7.00
N ALA A 164 7.21 3.66 -7.25
CA ALA A 164 6.95 4.37 -8.50
C ALA A 164 7.60 3.69 -9.72
N GLU A 165 8.85 3.23 -9.60
CA GLU A 165 9.56 2.49 -10.65
C GLU A 165 8.86 1.19 -11.02
N LEU A 166 8.47 0.39 -10.01
CA LEU A 166 7.79 -0.87 -10.24
C LEU A 166 6.44 -0.66 -10.91
N ALA A 167 5.64 0.28 -10.40
CA ALA A 167 4.34 0.60 -11.00
C ALA A 167 4.47 1.10 -12.44
N LYS A 168 5.48 1.89 -12.76
CA LYS A 168 5.74 2.40 -14.12
C LYS A 168 6.07 1.28 -15.11
N ASN A 169 6.73 0.21 -14.66
CA ASN A 169 7.19 -0.88 -15.49
C ASN A 169 6.13 -2.00 -15.69
N ILE A 170 5.00 -1.91 -14.99
CA ILE A 170 3.88 -2.85 -15.13
C ILE A 170 3.01 -2.43 -16.31
N ASP A 171 2.85 -3.32 -17.29
CA ASP A 171 1.91 -3.16 -18.41
C ASP A 171 0.51 -3.65 -17.99
N ALA A 172 -0.25 -2.80 -17.33
CA ALA A 172 -1.61 -3.11 -16.89
C ALA A 172 -2.55 -1.90 -17.05
N ASP A 173 -3.84 -2.19 -17.23
CA ASP A 173 -4.91 -1.17 -17.28
C ASP A 173 -5.28 -0.69 -15.87
N ILE A 174 -5.10 -1.57 -14.87
CA ILE A 174 -5.33 -1.27 -13.45
C ILE A 174 -4.30 -1.99 -12.59
N ILE A 175 -3.76 -1.28 -11.62
CA ILE A 175 -2.82 -1.81 -10.63
C ILE A 175 -3.46 -1.71 -9.25
N GLY A 176 -3.61 -2.86 -8.59
CA GLY A 176 -3.87 -2.93 -7.15
C GLY A 176 -2.54 -2.85 -6.39
N VAL A 177 -2.54 -2.21 -5.24
CA VAL A 177 -1.38 -2.17 -4.36
C VAL A 177 -1.71 -2.85 -3.03
N GLY A 178 -0.76 -3.61 -2.52
CA GLY A 178 -0.88 -4.31 -1.25
C GLY A 178 0.45 -4.32 -0.50
N GLU A 179 0.38 -4.74 0.75
CA GLU A 179 1.56 -4.89 1.57
C GLU A 179 1.46 -6.16 2.43
N MET A 180 2.62 -6.69 2.82
CA MET A 180 2.76 -7.79 3.76
C MET A 180 3.85 -7.47 4.78
N GLY A 181 3.48 -7.47 6.06
CA GLY A 181 4.44 -7.24 7.14
C GLY A 181 3.78 -7.41 8.50
N ILE A 182 4.28 -8.33 9.31
CA ILE A 182 3.75 -8.51 10.67
C ILE A 182 3.98 -7.22 11.47
N GLY A 183 2.93 -6.75 12.17
CA GLY A 183 2.92 -5.47 12.88
C GLY A 183 2.51 -4.25 12.04
N ASN A 184 2.30 -4.41 10.73
CA ASN A 184 1.92 -3.37 9.77
C ASN A 184 0.73 -2.51 10.20
N THR A 185 -0.31 -3.11 10.78
CA THR A 185 -1.51 -2.36 11.20
C THR A 185 -1.25 -1.42 12.37
N THR A 186 -0.22 -1.65 13.18
CA THR A 186 0.22 -0.72 14.23
C THR A 186 0.85 0.52 13.61
N THR A 187 1.79 0.33 12.69
CA THR A 187 2.44 1.42 11.95
C THR A 187 1.42 2.21 11.12
N ALA A 188 0.54 1.52 10.39
CA ALA A 188 -0.51 2.15 9.60
C ALA A 188 -1.45 3.01 10.46
N SER A 189 -1.88 2.51 11.62
CA SER A 189 -2.72 3.28 12.55
C SER A 189 -2.02 4.51 13.11
N ALA A 190 -0.72 4.43 13.43
CA ALA A 190 0.06 5.56 13.91
C ALA A 190 0.15 6.66 12.83
N VAL A 191 0.51 6.28 11.60
CA VAL A 191 0.59 7.22 10.46
C VAL A 191 -0.76 7.83 10.16
N LEU A 192 -1.83 7.03 10.11
CA LEU A 192 -3.18 7.51 9.83
C LEU A 192 -3.68 8.50 10.88
N SER A 193 -3.41 8.23 12.16
CA SER A 193 -3.75 9.13 13.27
C SER A 193 -3.14 10.52 13.07
N VAL A 194 -1.85 10.58 12.73
CA VAL A 194 -1.14 11.85 12.51
C VAL A 194 -1.63 12.56 11.24
N LEU A 195 -1.77 11.84 10.12
CA LEU A 195 -2.18 12.44 8.84
C LEU A 195 -3.59 13.01 8.85
N LEU A 196 -4.51 12.40 9.61
CA LEU A 196 -5.90 12.84 9.71
C LEU A 196 -6.18 13.70 10.94
N ASP A 197 -5.19 13.91 11.81
CA ASP A 197 -5.36 14.59 13.11
C ASP A 197 -6.52 13.99 13.92
N VAL A 198 -6.54 12.66 14.04
CA VAL A 198 -7.55 11.93 14.81
C VAL A 198 -6.91 11.10 15.90
N ASP A 199 -7.65 10.88 17.00
CA ASP A 199 -7.19 10.05 18.10
C ASP A 199 -6.86 8.62 17.63
N ALA A 200 -5.72 8.10 18.08
CA ALA A 200 -5.26 6.76 17.77
C ALA A 200 -6.30 5.67 18.08
N GLU A 201 -7.14 5.86 19.10
CA GLU A 201 -8.19 4.91 19.46
C GLU A 201 -9.25 4.73 18.38
N LYS A 202 -9.52 5.78 17.59
CA LYS A 202 -10.51 5.75 16.51
C LYS A 202 -10.04 5.00 15.28
N VAL A 203 -8.72 4.93 15.07
CA VAL A 203 -8.11 4.33 13.88
C VAL A 203 -7.39 3.01 14.15
N THR A 204 -7.31 2.58 15.43
CA THR A 204 -6.63 1.34 15.78
C THR A 204 -7.58 0.15 15.69
N GLY A 205 -7.25 -0.82 14.85
CA GLY A 205 -7.94 -2.11 14.75
C GLY A 205 -7.17 -3.26 15.41
N ARG A 206 -7.83 -4.42 15.49
CA ARG A 206 -7.25 -5.65 16.09
C ARG A 206 -6.26 -6.37 15.17
N GLY A 207 -6.08 -5.92 13.92
CA GLY A 207 -5.26 -6.61 12.93
C GLY A 207 -5.75 -8.04 12.69
N ALA A 208 -4.83 -9.01 12.73
CA ALA A 208 -5.15 -10.44 12.52
C ALA A 208 -5.85 -11.12 13.72
N GLY A 209 -6.33 -10.34 14.69
CA GLY A 209 -7.00 -10.84 15.90
C GLY A 209 -6.04 -10.97 17.09
N ILE A 210 -6.13 -10.03 18.01
CA ILE A 210 -5.39 -10.01 19.27
C ILE A 210 -6.35 -9.97 20.45
N THR A 211 -5.90 -10.43 21.62
CA THR A 211 -6.67 -10.38 22.87
C THR A 211 -6.98 -8.94 23.28
N ASP A 212 -7.94 -8.73 24.17
CA ASP A 212 -8.30 -7.38 24.66
C ASP A 212 -7.10 -6.68 25.33
N ASN A 213 -6.31 -7.40 26.11
CA ASN A 213 -5.12 -6.86 26.74
C ASN A 213 -4.06 -6.43 25.69
N ALA A 214 -3.83 -7.26 24.67
CA ALA A 214 -2.91 -6.92 23.58
C ALA A 214 -3.44 -5.77 22.72
N PHE A 215 -4.76 -5.65 22.56
CA PHE A 215 -5.38 -4.55 21.87
C PHE A 215 -5.23 -3.21 22.60
N GLN A 216 -5.41 -3.23 23.95
CA GLN A 216 -5.16 -2.03 24.75
C GLN A 216 -3.68 -1.64 24.68
N LYS A 217 -2.76 -2.61 24.85
CA LYS A 217 -1.32 -2.38 24.69
C LYS A 217 -0.96 -1.79 23.33
N LYS A 218 -1.58 -2.29 22.24
CA LYS A 218 -1.38 -1.74 20.89
C LYS A 218 -1.76 -0.27 20.79
N LYS A 219 -2.87 0.14 21.38
CA LYS A 219 -3.30 1.54 21.44
C LYS A 219 -2.29 2.40 22.20
N ASP A 220 -1.80 1.91 23.35
CA ASP A 220 -0.82 2.63 24.15
C ASP A 220 0.51 2.78 23.42
N VAL A 221 0.97 1.73 22.73
CA VAL A 221 2.16 1.77 21.87
C VAL A 221 2.00 2.80 20.75
N ILE A 222 0.84 2.87 20.10
CA ILE A 222 0.57 3.88 19.04
C ILE A 222 0.61 5.29 19.61
N LYS A 223 -0.03 5.55 20.76
CA LYS A 223 0.02 6.86 21.44
C LYS A 223 1.45 7.25 21.78
N GLN A 224 2.24 6.30 22.33
CA GLN A 224 3.66 6.51 22.63
C GLN A 224 4.46 6.83 21.36
N THR A 225 4.24 6.07 20.29
CA THR A 225 4.86 6.27 18.98
C THR A 225 4.65 7.69 18.47
N ILE A 226 3.41 8.16 18.48
CA ILE A 226 3.07 9.52 18.04
C ILE A 226 3.78 10.57 18.90
N LYS A 227 3.78 10.39 20.23
CA LYS A 227 4.44 11.33 21.16
C LYS A 227 5.96 11.43 20.96
N ILE A 228 6.61 10.32 20.60
CA ILE A 228 8.09 10.28 20.46
C ILE A 228 8.54 10.85 19.13
N ASN A 229 7.73 10.71 18.07
CA ASN A 229 8.12 11.04 16.71
C ASN A 229 7.54 12.37 16.19
N ASN A 230 6.75 13.07 17.01
CA ASN A 230 6.19 14.40 16.70
C ASN A 230 7.13 15.53 17.10
#